data_69ecb4143767eb662662b3a4355ae757
#
_entry.id   69ecb4143767eb662662b3a4355ae757
#
_cell.length_a   1.000
_cell.length_b   1.000
_cell.length_c   1.000
_cell.angle_alpha   90.00
_cell.angle_beta   90.00
_cell.angle_gamma   90.00
#
_symmetry.space_group_name_H-M   'P 1'
#
loop_
_entity.id
_entity.type
_entity.pdbx_description
1 polymer ?
#
loop_
_entity_poly.entity_id
_entity_poly.type
_entity_poly.pdbx_seq_one_letter_code
_entity_poly.pdbx_strand_id
1 'polypeptide(L)'
;GRIPLDEQRENIRACIEFSVRGTPKDRAAMQSKLLKLSSELEMDFSFQLDNMYRRMRRLICFDMDSTLIETEVIDELADRAGVGEQVRAITEQAMRGEIDFKESFTQRVALLKGLDVSVMEDIAQHLPITEGVDRLMFVLKQYGYKIAILSGGFTYFGNYLKNRYGIDYVYANELEIEDGKLTGRYVGEIVDGRRKAELLKLIAQVEHVHLAQTIAVGDGANDLPMLSEAGLGIAFHAKPRVVANAKQSINTMGLDGVLYFLGFKDSYLEERGKL
;
A
#
# COMPACT_ATOMS: atom_id res chain seq x y z
N GLY A 1 -17.77 -21.54 -1.44
CA GLY A 1 -17.04 -21.87 -0.24
C GLY A 1 -17.98 -21.91 0.94
N ARG A 2 -17.83 -22.88 1.85
CA ARG A 2 -18.56 -22.86 3.12
C ARG A 2 -17.96 -21.77 4.01
N ILE A 3 -18.80 -20.94 4.61
CA ILE A 3 -18.45 -20.02 5.67
C ILE A 3 -18.08 -20.88 6.89
N PRO A 4 -16.88 -20.79 7.48
CA PRO A 4 -16.63 -21.43 8.75
C PRO A 4 -17.46 -20.69 9.81
N LEU A 5 -18.45 -21.37 10.37
CA LEU A 5 -19.20 -20.89 11.51
C LEU A 5 -18.35 -21.15 12.77
N ASP A 6 -17.40 -20.30 13.02
CA ASP A 6 -16.73 -20.25 14.33
C ASP A 6 -17.50 -19.26 15.21
N GLU A 7 -18.33 -19.77 16.09
CA GLU A 7 -19.26 -19.02 16.96
C GLU A 7 -18.53 -18.09 17.97
N GLN A 8 -17.19 -18.09 17.97
CA GLN A 8 -16.38 -17.32 18.94
C GLN A 8 -15.68 -16.08 18.34
N ARG A 9 -15.84 -15.78 17.06
CA ARG A 9 -15.24 -14.59 16.45
C ARG A 9 -16.28 -13.50 16.25
N GLU A 10 -16.09 -12.36 16.93
CA GLU A 10 -16.93 -11.15 16.77
C GLU A 10 -16.96 -10.58 15.35
N ASN A 11 -16.00 -10.96 14.49
CA ASN A 11 -15.91 -10.55 13.08
C ASN A 11 -15.77 -11.76 12.16
N ILE A 12 -16.89 -12.26 11.63
CA ILE A 12 -16.88 -13.30 10.60
C ILE A 12 -16.46 -12.67 9.29
N ARG A 13 -15.27 -13.04 8.80
CA ARG A 13 -14.81 -12.68 7.46
C ARG A 13 -15.24 -13.80 6.49
N ALA A 14 -15.95 -13.44 5.45
CA ALA A 14 -16.37 -14.37 4.41
C ALA A 14 -16.00 -13.84 3.04
N CYS A 15 -15.51 -14.72 2.15
CA CYS A 15 -15.30 -14.40 0.75
C CYS A 15 -16.08 -15.37 -0.12
N ILE A 16 -16.87 -14.82 -1.07
CA ILE A 16 -17.61 -15.60 -2.06
C ILE A 16 -17.08 -15.24 -3.44
N GLU A 17 -16.65 -16.25 -4.19
CA GLU A 17 -16.21 -16.07 -5.58
C GLU A 17 -17.27 -16.64 -6.53
N PHE A 18 -17.67 -15.80 -7.49
CA PHE A 18 -18.57 -16.17 -8.57
C PHE A 18 -17.83 -16.16 -9.91
N SER A 19 -17.96 -17.22 -10.69
CA SER A 19 -17.56 -17.23 -12.11
C SER A 19 -18.74 -16.77 -12.96
N VAL A 20 -18.55 -15.63 -13.66
CA VAL A 20 -19.57 -15.02 -14.53
C VAL A 20 -19.13 -15.16 -15.97
N ARG A 21 -20.02 -15.65 -16.85
CA ARG A 21 -19.77 -15.75 -18.28
C ARG A 21 -20.48 -14.62 -19.03
N GLY A 22 -19.78 -14.01 -19.98
CA GLY A 22 -20.30 -12.94 -20.81
C GLY A 22 -19.41 -11.71 -20.79
N THR A 23 -19.80 -10.69 -21.57
CA THR A 23 -19.12 -9.39 -21.62
C THR A 23 -20.06 -8.33 -21.09
N PRO A 24 -19.64 -7.51 -20.11
CA PRO A 24 -20.48 -6.41 -19.63
C PRO A 24 -20.72 -5.42 -20.77
N LYS A 25 -21.95 -4.96 -20.93
CA LYS A 25 -22.33 -3.96 -21.95
C LYS A 25 -21.59 -2.65 -21.75
N ASP A 26 -21.42 -2.25 -20.49
CA ASP A 26 -20.66 -1.08 -20.07
C ASP A 26 -19.87 -1.41 -18.81
N ARG A 27 -18.58 -1.54 -18.97
CA ARG A 27 -17.66 -1.91 -17.88
C ARG A 27 -17.51 -0.81 -16.85
N ALA A 28 -17.50 0.46 -17.28
CA ALA A 28 -17.36 1.59 -16.38
C ALA A 28 -18.62 1.79 -15.53
N ALA A 29 -19.80 1.68 -16.14
CA ALA A 29 -21.07 1.72 -15.42
C ALA A 29 -21.22 0.57 -14.43
N MET A 30 -20.78 -0.63 -14.79
CA MET A 30 -20.78 -1.78 -13.88
C MET A 30 -19.86 -1.53 -12.68
N GLN A 31 -18.64 -1.02 -12.92
CA GLN A 31 -17.69 -0.72 -11.86
C GLN A 31 -18.21 0.35 -10.90
N SER A 32 -18.81 1.41 -11.42
CA SER A 32 -19.46 2.45 -10.60
C SER A 32 -20.59 1.89 -9.73
N LYS A 33 -21.39 0.95 -10.26
CA LYS A 33 -22.43 0.27 -9.49
C LYS A 33 -21.86 -0.62 -8.39
N LEU A 34 -20.77 -1.35 -8.66
CA LEU A 34 -20.11 -2.18 -7.65
C LEU A 34 -19.52 -1.33 -6.52
N LEU A 35 -18.92 -0.18 -6.83
CA LEU A 35 -18.42 0.75 -5.82
C LEU A 35 -19.56 1.30 -4.95
N LYS A 36 -20.71 1.65 -5.56
CA LYS A 36 -21.89 2.09 -4.82
C LYS A 36 -22.44 1.00 -3.89
N LEU A 37 -22.56 -0.24 -4.40
CA LEU A 37 -22.99 -1.38 -3.60
C LEU A 37 -22.00 -1.69 -2.48
N SER A 38 -20.70 -1.54 -2.71
CA SER A 38 -19.67 -1.71 -1.69
C SER A 38 -19.90 -0.78 -0.49
N SER A 39 -20.17 0.49 -0.77
CA SER A 39 -20.48 1.47 0.28
C SER A 39 -21.83 1.22 0.97
N GLU A 40 -22.87 0.80 0.23
CA GLU A 40 -24.21 0.56 0.78
C GLU A 40 -24.28 -0.70 1.64
N LEU A 41 -23.51 -1.73 1.29
CA LEU A 41 -23.55 -3.05 1.92
C LEU A 41 -22.39 -3.29 2.90
N GLU A 42 -21.48 -2.32 3.02
CA GLU A 42 -20.25 -2.46 3.80
C GLU A 42 -19.47 -3.74 3.44
N MET A 43 -19.35 -4.01 2.13
CA MET A 43 -18.68 -5.19 1.58
C MET A 43 -17.76 -4.80 0.45
N ASP A 44 -16.59 -5.41 0.36
CA ASP A 44 -15.68 -5.19 -0.76
C ASP A 44 -16.03 -6.07 -1.97
N PHE A 45 -16.02 -5.49 -3.17
CA PHE A 45 -16.27 -6.18 -4.43
C PHE A 45 -15.06 -6.09 -5.34
N SER A 46 -14.65 -7.22 -5.91
CA SER A 46 -13.62 -7.28 -6.94
C SER A 46 -14.16 -7.96 -8.20
N PHE A 47 -14.11 -7.25 -9.32
CA PHE A 47 -14.43 -7.80 -10.62
C PHE A 47 -13.16 -7.90 -11.47
N GLN A 48 -12.71 -9.10 -11.73
CA GLN A 48 -11.47 -9.38 -12.44
C GLN A 48 -11.73 -10.32 -13.63
N LEU A 49 -10.92 -10.17 -14.69
CA LEU A 49 -10.91 -11.15 -15.77
C LEU A 49 -10.30 -12.45 -15.25
N ASP A 50 -11.03 -13.56 -15.45
CA ASP A 50 -10.52 -14.89 -15.14
C ASP A 50 -9.61 -15.40 -16.27
N ASN A 51 -8.38 -14.93 -16.24
CA ASN A 51 -7.33 -15.34 -17.17
C ASN A 51 -6.15 -15.98 -16.42
N MET A 52 -5.20 -16.54 -17.20
CA MET A 52 -4.02 -17.19 -16.62
C MET A 52 -3.21 -16.27 -15.71
N TYR A 53 -3.12 -14.98 -16.02
CA TYR A 53 -2.33 -14.01 -15.24
C TYR A 53 -2.86 -13.78 -13.84
N ARG A 54 -4.19 -13.87 -13.63
CA ARG A 54 -4.78 -13.75 -12.31
C ARG A 54 -4.18 -14.74 -11.30
N ARG A 55 -3.94 -15.98 -11.73
CA ARG A 55 -3.40 -17.07 -10.89
C ARG A 55 -1.89 -17.14 -10.88
N MET A 56 -1.23 -16.37 -11.75
CA MET A 56 0.23 -16.38 -11.92
C MET A 56 0.89 -15.06 -11.49
N ARG A 57 0.27 -14.32 -10.60
CA ARG A 57 0.87 -13.10 -10.03
C ARG A 57 2.10 -13.46 -9.21
N ARG A 58 3.13 -12.61 -9.30
CA ARG A 58 4.46 -12.88 -8.73
C ARG A 58 5.11 -11.70 -8.06
N LEU A 59 4.70 -10.48 -8.36
CA LEU A 59 5.24 -9.25 -7.79
C LEU A 59 4.11 -8.42 -7.18
N ILE A 60 4.32 -7.97 -5.95
CA ILE A 60 3.42 -7.03 -5.29
C ILE A 60 4.22 -5.82 -4.79
N CYS A 61 3.73 -4.62 -5.12
CA CYS A 61 4.29 -3.35 -4.70
C CYS A 61 3.28 -2.65 -3.77
N PHE A 62 3.75 -2.23 -2.61
CA PHE A 62 2.96 -1.50 -1.62
C PHE A 62 3.45 -0.07 -1.49
N ASP A 63 2.53 0.86 -1.29
CA ASP A 63 2.86 2.06 -0.52
C ASP A 63 3.14 1.68 0.94
N MET A 64 3.80 2.57 1.68
CA MET A 64 4.15 2.35 3.09
C MET A 64 3.18 3.07 4.02
N ASP A 65 3.23 4.40 3.98
CA ASP A 65 2.45 5.27 4.87
C ASP A 65 0.95 5.10 4.57
N SER A 66 0.14 5.00 5.60
CA SER A 66 -1.31 4.76 5.50
C SER A 66 -1.72 3.49 4.73
N THR A 67 -0.77 2.62 4.37
CA THR A 67 -1.00 1.33 3.69
C THR A 67 -0.43 0.16 4.50
N LEU A 68 0.90 0.03 4.64
CA LEU A 68 1.54 -1.00 5.49
C LEU A 68 1.54 -0.62 6.95
N ILE A 69 1.53 0.68 7.23
CA ILE A 69 1.47 1.27 8.57
C ILE A 69 0.31 2.28 8.63
N GLU A 70 -0.28 2.43 9.83
CA GLU A 70 -1.45 3.29 10.06
C GLU A 70 -1.06 4.73 10.41
N THR A 71 0.07 5.22 9.90
CA THR A 71 0.57 6.57 10.15
C THR A 71 1.35 7.13 8.95
N GLU A 72 1.57 8.44 8.96
CA GLU A 72 2.49 9.15 8.09
C GLU A 72 3.80 9.40 8.85
N VAL A 73 4.90 8.77 8.44
CA VAL A 73 6.18 8.87 9.18
C VAL A 73 6.72 10.29 9.26
N ILE A 74 6.43 11.14 8.27
CA ILE A 74 6.83 12.55 8.32
C ILE A 74 6.11 13.32 9.42
N ASP A 75 4.86 13.00 9.70
CA ASP A 75 4.08 13.63 10.77
C ASP A 75 4.59 13.17 12.14
N GLU A 76 4.92 11.89 12.31
CA GLU A 76 5.56 11.37 13.52
C GLU A 76 6.89 12.07 13.82
N LEU A 77 7.74 12.22 12.82
CA LEU A 77 9.01 12.95 12.94
C LEU A 77 8.80 14.43 13.28
N ALA A 78 7.82 15.07 12.64
CA ALA A 78 7.48 16.46 12.85
C ALA A 78 6.96 16.73 14.27
N ASP A 79 6.12 15.86 14.79
CA ASP A 79 5.62 15.96 16.16
C ASP A 79 6.74 15.80 17.18
N ARG A 80 7.70 14.88 16.95
CA ARG A 80 8.91 14.73 17.79
C ARG A 80 9.86 15.91 17.68
N ALA A 81 9.90 16.60 16.54
CA ALA A 81 10.67 17.80 16.33
C ALA A 81 9.98 19.09 16.85
N GLY A 82 8.73 19.00 17.30
CA GLY A 82 7.93 20.14 17.72
C GLY A 82 7.47 21.07 16.59
N VAL A 83 7.42 20.55 15.35
CA VAL A 83 7.04 21.28 14.12
C VAL A 83 5.82 20.70 13.42
N GLY A 84 5.05 19.85 14.10
CA GLY A 84 3.91 19.15 13.53
C GLY A 84 2.85 20.06 12.92
N GLU A 85 2.52 21.21 13.54
CA GLU A 85 1.56 22.16 12.99
C GLU A 85 2.05 22.79 11.68
N GLN A 86 3.34 23.15 11.59
CA GLN A 86 3.91 23.71 10.36
C GLN A 86 3.92 22.68 9.23
N VAL A 87 4.25 21.42 9.52
CA VAL A 87 4.24 20.33 8.54
C VAL A 87 2.83 20.08 8.03
N ARG A 88 1.84 20.03 8.90
CA ARG A 88 0.43 19.88 8.50
C ARG A 88 -0.07 21.03 7.64
N ALA A 89 0.30 22.27 7.96
CA ALA A 89 -0.04 23.45 7.16
C ALA A 89 0.51 23.36 5.73
N ILE A 90 1.77 22.91 5.56
CA ILE A 90 2.38 22.71 4.23
C ILE A 90 1.67 21.57 3.47
N THR A 91 1.31 20.49 4.16
CA THR A 91 0.56 19.38 3.56
C THR A 91 -0.80 19.86 3.03
N GLU A 92 -1.50 20.70 3.79
CA GLU A 92 -2.78 21.27 3.36
C GLU A 92 -2.63 22.19 2.14
N GLN A 93 -1.56 22.98 2.05
CA GLN A 93 -1.27 23.80 0.88
C GLN A 93 -1.09 22.94 -0.38
N ALA A 94 -0.35 21.84 -0.25
CA ALA A 94 -0.18 20.88 -1.35
C ALA A 94 -1.52 20.22 -1.74
N MET A 95 -2.34 19.85 -0.77
CA MET A 95 -3.65 19.25 -1.03
C MET A 95 -4.62 20.22 -1.72
N ARG A 96 -4.50 21.52 -1.48
CA ARG A 96 -5.23 22.58 -2.20
C ARG A 96 -4.63 22.91 -3.57
N GLY A 97 -3.48 22.34 -3.91
CA GLY A 97 -2.78 22.60 -5.18
C GLY A 97 -2.04 23.94 -5.23
N GLU A 98 -1.79 24.57 -4.09
CA GLU A 98 -1.03 25.83 -3.98
C GLU A 98 0.46 25.64 -4.22
N ILE A 99 0.99 24.50 -3.84
CA ILE A 99 2.36 24.04 -4.08
C ILE A 99 2.36 22.62 -4.62
N ASP A 100 3.38 22.25 -5.37
CA ASP A 100 3.52 20.89 -5.88
C ASP A 100 4.06 19.91 -4.82
N PHE A 101 4.04 18.62 -5.14
CA PHE A 101 4.49 17.56 -4.23
C PHE A 101 5.97 17.73 -3.85
N LYS A 102 6.84 18.05 -4.82
CA LYS A 102 8.28 18.17 -4.61
C LYS A 102 8.61 19.36 -3.71
N GLU A 103 7.96 20.49 -3.94
CA GLU A 103 8.09 21.67 -3.12
C GLU A 103 7.61 21.42 -1.69
N SER A 104 6.41 20.85 -1.54
CA SER A 104 5.86 20.48 -0.24
C SER A 104 6.77 19.50 0.51
N PHE A 105 7.28 18.46 -0.16
CA PHE A 105 8.19 17.51 0.44
C PHE A 105 9.48 18.18 0.94
N THR A 106 10.09 19.02 0.10
CA THR A 106 11.32 19.75 0.44
C THR A 106 11.12 20.67 1.65
N GLN A 107 10.03 21.43 1.68
CA GLN A 107 9.72 22.34 2.81
C GLN A 107 9.48 21.56 4.10
N ARG A 108 8.75 20.45 4.07
CA ARG A 108 8.47 19.61 5.25
C ARG A 108 9.75 18.96 5.79
N VAL A 109 10.61 18.43 4.93
CA VAL A 109 11.89 17.83 5.33
C VAL A 109 12.82 18.89 5.94
N ALA A 110 12.84 20.12 5.40
CA ALA A 110 13.66 21.20 5.94
C ALA A 110 13.33 21.53 7.41
N LEU A 111 12.08 21.39 7.82
CA LEU A 111 11.64 21.61 9.21
C LEU A 111 12.18 20.56 10.19
N LEU A 112 12.61 19.37 9.71
CA LEU A 112 13.17 18.31 10.55
C LEU A 112 14.65 18.52 10.90
N LYS A 113 15.27 19.61 10.45
CA LYS A 113 16.68 19.92 10.70
C LYS A 113 17.01 19.89 12.18
N GLY A 114 18.07 19.17 12.53
CA GLY A 114 18.57 19.07 13.90
C GLY A 114 17.94 17.96 14.73
N LEU A 115 16.93 17.24 14.20
CA LEU A 115 16.35 16.09 14.88
C LEU A 115 17.38 14.97 15.00
N ASP A 116 17.52 14.40 16.18
CA ASP A 116 18.43 13.28 16.45
C ASP A 116 17.91 11.99 15.79
N VAL A 117 18.82 11.22 15.18
CA VAL A 117 18.46 9.97 14.48
C VAL A 117 17.89 8.89 15.41
N SER A 118 18.18 8.93 16.71
CA SER A 118 17.60 8.02 17.68
C SER A 118 16.07 8.09 17.73
N VAL A 119 15.50 9.23 17.36
CA VAL A 119 14.05 9.40 17.24
C VAL A 119 13.48 8.52 16.14
N MET A 120 14.18 8.33 15.03
CA MET A 120 13.75 7.45 13.96
C MET A 120 13.71 5.98 14.41
N GLU A 121 14.68 5.56 15.23
CA GLU A 121 14.70 4.21 15.80
C GLU A 121 13.52 3.98 16.74
N ASP A 122 13.23 4.94 17.63
CA ASP A 122 12.09 4.86 18.54
C ASP A 122 10.76 4.77 17.78
N ILE A 123 10.56 5.63 16.76
CA ILE A 123 9.36 5.57 15.92
C ILE A 123 9.27 4.22 15.19
N ALA A 124 10.36 3.73 14.61
CA ALA A 124 10.36 2.46 13.87
C ALA A 124 9.95 1.27 14.74
N GLN A 125 10.43 1.23 15.98
CA GLN A 125 10.08 0.16 16.95
C GLN A 125 8.60 0.18 17.36
N HIS A 126 7.93 1.33 17.25
CA HIS A 126 6.54 1.53 17.66
C HIS A 126 5.59 1.80 16.48
N LEU A 127 6.01 1.52 15.24
CA LEU A 127 5.16 1.72 14.06
C LEU A 127 3.84 0.94 14.20
N PRO A 128 2.69 1.61 14.05
CA PRO A 128 1.40 0.93 14.04
C PRO A 128 1.24 0.17 12.72
N ILE A 129 1.39 -1.15 12.79
CA ILE A 129 1.27 -2.02 11.62
C ILE A 129 -0.20 -2.19 11.26
N THR A 130 -0.54 -1.99 10.00
CA THR A 130 -1.90 -2.13 9.49
C THR A 130 -2.41 -3.56 9.70
N GLU A 131 -3.69 -3.66 10.08
CA GLU A 131 -4.35 -4.95 10.29
C GLU A 131 -4.18 -5.88 9.07
N GLY A 132 -3.79 -7.12 9.33
CA GLY A 132 -3.65 -8.16 8.31
C GLY A 132 -2.29 -8.21 7.62
N VAL A 133 -1.37 -7.24 7.86
CA VAL A 133 -0.03 -7.23 7.24
C VAL A 133 0.76 -8.47 7.60
N ASP A 134 0.81 -8.88 8.86
CA ASP A 134 1.59 -10.05 9.29
C ASP A 134 1.14 -11.32 8.53
N ARG A 135 -0.16 -11.56 8.44
CA ARG A 135 -0.73 -12.68 7.69
C ARG A 135 -0.45 -12.57 6.19
N LEU A 136 -0.65 -11.39 5.61
CA LEU A 136 -0.42 -11.15 4.19
C LEU A 136 1.03 -11.44 3.82
N MET A 137 1.99 -10.86 4.54
CA MET A 137 3.43 -11.03 4.27
C MET A 137 3.86 -12.49 4.39
N PHE A 138 3.39 -13.17 5.46
CA PHE A 138 3.65 -14.59 5.64
C PHE A 138 3.20 -15.42 4.44
N VAL A 139 1.96 -15.25 3.98
CA VAL A 139 1.40 -16.00 2.84
C VAL A 139 2.13 -15.65 1.55
N LEU A 140 2.34 -14.36 1.26
CA LEU A 140 3.04 -13.95 0.04
C LEU A 140 4.45 -14.56 -0.05
N LYS A 141 5.20 -14.57 1.04
CA LYS A 141 6.54 -15.19 1.09
C LYS A 141 6.46 -16.70 0.87
N GLN A 142 5.50 -17.38 1.48
CA GLN A 142 5.31 -18.83 1.31
C GLN A 142 5.01 -19.23 -0.14
N TYR A 143 4.29 -18.38 -0.87
CA TYR A 143 3.94 -18.62 -2.27
C TYR A 143 4.94 -18.01 -3.26
N GLY A 144 6.10 -17.54 -2.77
CA GLY A 144 7.22 -17.07 -3.60
C GLY A 144 6.97 -15.75 -4.30
N TYR A 145 6.11 -14.89 -3.74
CA TYR A 145 5.94 -13.54 -4.27
C TYR A 145 7.18 -12.70 -3.99
N LYS A 146 7.54 -11.87 -4.96
CA LYS A 146 8.44 -10.74 -4.75
C LYS A 146 7.65 -9.57 -4.18
N ILE A 147 8.18 -8.94 -3.15
CA ILE A 147 7.50 -7.88 -2.40
C ILE A 147 8.35 -6.63 -2.44
N ALA A 148 7.74 -5.51 -2.82
CA ALA A 148 8.38 -4.21 -2.87
C ALA A 148 7.61 -3.16 -2.07
N ILE A 149 8.35 -2.23 -1.45
CA ILE A 149 7.83 -0.96 -0.93
C ILE A 149 8.22 0.14 -1.91
N LEU A 150 7.24 0.91 -2.39
CA LEU A 150 7.41 2.09 -3.23
C LEU A 150 6.72 3.26 -2.54
N SER A 151 7.47 4.10 -1.82
CA SER A 151 6.91 5.07 -0.88
C SER A 151 7.44 6.49 -1.09
N GLY A 152 6.56 7.46 -0.93
CA GLY A 152 6.93 8.87 -0.75
C GLY A 152 7.48 9.19 0.65
N GLY A 153 7.44 8.24 1.59
CA GLY A 153 8.05 8.31 2.91
C GLY A 153 9.57 8.07 2.87
N PHE A 154 10.12 7.51 3.94
CA PHE A 154 11.58 7.45 4.12
C PHE A 154 12.15 6.04 4.13
N THR A 155 13.33 5.90 3.54
CA THR A 155 14.06 4.61 3.41
C THR A 155 14.34 3.96 4.76
N TYR A 156 14.57 4.73 5.81
CA TYR A 156 14.82 4.21 7.15
C TYR A 156 13.69 3.28 7.62
N PHE A 157 12.45 3.74 7.52
CA PHE A 157 11.27 2.97 7.93
C PHE A 157 10.95 1.84 6.95
N GLY A 158 11.14 2.07 5.65
CA GLY A 158 11.02 1.03 4.65
C GLY A 158 12.00 -0.12 4.88
N ASN A 159 13.24 0.18 5.24
CA ASN A 159 14.25 -0.83 5.58
C ASN A 159 13.94 -1.55 6.90
N TYR A 160 13.37 -0.88 7.88
CA TYR A 160 12.87 -1.54 9.10
C TYR A 160 11.81 -2.59 8.77
N LEU A 161 10.81 -2.24 7.95
CA LEU A 161 9.77 -3.17 7.50
C LEU A 161 10.35 -4.27 6.61
N LYS A 162 11.34 -3.96 5.77
CA LYS A 162 12.06 -4.95 4.96
C LYS A 162 12.70 -6.02 5.83
N ASN A 163 13.38 -5.62 6.88
CA ASN A 163 14.03 -6.56 7.79
C ASN A 163 13.00 -7.38 8.58
N ARG A 164 11.90 -6.77 9.00
CA ARG A 164 10.84 -7.44 9.76
C ARG A 164 10.10 -8.50 8.94
N TYR A 165 9.79 -8.21 7.68
CA TYR A 165 8.94 -9.05 6.82
C TYR A 165 9.67 -9.76 5.69
N GLY A 166 10.98 -9.56 5.54
CA GLY A 166 11.76 -10.15 4.44
C GLY A 166 11.34 -9.59 3.08
N ILE A 167 11.01 -8.29 2.99
CA ILE A 167 10.66 -7.61 1.75
C ILE A 167 11.87 -7.57 0.82
N ASP A 168 11.66 -7.73 -0.49
CA ASP A 168 12.76 -7.84 -1.45
C ASP A 168 13.31 -6.48 -1.86
N TYR A 169 12.44 -5.49 -2.07
CA TYR A 169 12.80 -4.15 -2.58
C TYR A 169 12.22 -3.03 -1.74
N VAL A 170 13.00 -1.97 -1.52
CA VAL A 170 12.54 -0.72 -0.90
C VAL A 170 13.04 0.45 -1.72
N TYR A 171 12.12 1.25 -2.20
CA TYR A 171 12.39 2.53 -2.83
C TYR A 171 11.57 3.61 -2.13
N ALA A 172 12.25 4.52 -1.49
CA ALA A 172 11.68 5.63 -0.74
C ALA A 172 12.69 6.79 -0.72
N ASN A 173 12.36 7.88 -0.04
CA ASN A 173 13.24 9.03 0.03
C ASN A 173 14.27 8.88 1.15
N GLU A 174 15.50 9.20 0.87
CA GLU A 174 16.59 9.12 1.85
C GLU A 174 16.80 10.48 2.52
N LEU A 175 16.70 10.50 3.85
CA LEU A 175 17.03 11.69 4.64
C LEU A 175 18.55 11.80 4.79
N GLU A 176 19.08 13.01 4.60
CA GLU A 176 20.49 13.27 4.83
C GLU A 176 20.79 13.43 6.33
N ILE A 177 21.82 12.73 6.79
CA ILE A 177 22.24 12.69 8.18
C ILE A 177 23.69 13.13 8.28
N GLU A 178 23.98 14.07 9.17
CA GLU A 178 25.34 14.50 9.54
C GLU A 178 25.44 14.53 11.07
N ASP A 179 26.52 14.01 11.62
CA ASP A 179 26.80 13.96 13.07
C ASP A 179 25.63 13.44 13.92
N GLY A 180 24.93 12.40 13.42
CA GLY A 180 23.80 11.77 14.12
C GLY A 180 22.50 12.59 14.12
N LYS A 181 22.41 13.62 13.29
CA LYS A 181 21.22 14.47 13.17
C LYS A 181 20.78 14.64 11.74
N LEU A 182 19.48 14.87 11.55
CA LEU A 182 18.91 15.23 10.26
C LEU A 182 19.40 16.64 9.87
N THR A 183 19.85 16.77 8.61
CA THR A 183 20.29 18.09 8.08
C THR A 183 19.14 18.96 7.62
N GLY A 184 17.94 18.39 7.45
CA GLY A 184 16.79 19.01 6.80
C GLY A 184 16.84 18.90 5.28
N ARG A 185 17.72 18.05 4.74
CA ARG A 185 17.83 17.75 3.31
C ARG A 185 17.59 16.25 3.06
N TYR A 186 17.38 15.91 1.82
CA TYR A 186 17.24 14.53 1.34
C TYR A 186 18.28 14.25 0.25
N VAL A 187 18.54 12.98 -0.01
CA VAL A 187 19.51 12.51 -1.01
C VAL A 187 18.78 11.87 -2.20
N GLY A 188 19.21 12.20 -3.40
CA GLY A 188 18.71 11.60 -4.62
C GLY A 188 17.39 12.17 -5.14
N GLU A 189 16.71 11.40 -5.99
CA GLU A 189 15.44 11.78 -6.60
C GLU A 189 14.26 11.44 -5.68
N ILE A 190 13.28 12.34 -5.64
CA ILE A 190 12.05 12.14 -4.88
C ILE A 190 11.21 11.04 -5.53
N VAL A 191 10.73 10.12 -4.70
CA VAL A 191 9.77 9.08 -5.10
C VAL A 191 8.37 9.67 -5.06
N ASP A 192 7.94 10.22 -6.19
CA ASP A 192 6.57 10.69 -6.42
C ASP A 192 5.71 9.61 -7.09
N GLY A 193 4.47 9.95 -7.43
CA GLY A 193 3.53 8.99 -8.05
C GLY A 193 4.00 8.47 -9.41
N ARG A 194 4.63 9.30 -10.23
CA ARG A 194 5.22 8.90 -11.51
C ARG A 194 6.38 7.92 -11.27
N ARG A 195 7.25 8.26 -10.33
CA ARG A 195 8.40 7.42 -9.98
C ARG A 195 7.98 6.06 -9.43
N LYS A 196 6.91 5.98 -8.63
CA LYS A 196 6.34 4.70 -8.18
C LYS A 196 5.94 3.81 -9.36
N ALA A 197 5.27 4.35 -10.38
CA ALA A 197 4.89 3.60 -11.57
C ALA A 197 6.10 3.13 -12.39
N GLU A 198 7.13 3.97 -12.55
CA GLU A 198 8.38 3.62 -13.22
C GLU A 198 9.13 2.50 -12.47
N LEU A 199 9.20 2.58 -11.15
CA LEU A 199 9.84 1.58 -10.30
C LEU A 199 9.11 0.23 -10.34
N LEU A 200 7.79 0.21 -10.35
CA LEU A 200 7.02 -1.02 -10.54
C LEU A 200 7.40 -1.71 -11.85
N LYS A 201 7.48 -0.96 -12.95
CA LYS A 201 7.89 -1.49 -14.26
C LYS A 201 9.33 -2.00 -14.24
N LEU A 202 10.22 -1.26 -13.61
CA LEU A 202 11.63 -1.64 -13.50
C LEU A 202 11.80 -2.95 -12.72
N ILE A 203 11.14 -3.08 -11.57
CA ILE A 203 11.21 -4.31 -10.75
C ILE A 203 10.59 -5.48 -11.52
N ALA A 204 9.45 -5.28 -12.19
CA ALA A 204 8.84 -6.30 -13.02
C ALA A 204 9.80 -6.79 -14.11
N GLN A 205 10.53 -5.89 -14.75
CA GLN A 205 11.55 -6.22 -15.76
C GLN A 205 12.72 -7.00 -15.15
N VAL A 206 13.24 -6.56 -14.00
CA VAL A 206 14.36 -7.23 -13.29
C VAL A 206 13.98 -8.65 -12.86
N GLU A 207 12.77 -8.84 -12.37
CA GLU A 207 12.24 -10.13 -11.92
C GLU A 207 11.66 -10.98 -13.06
N HIS A 208 11.74 -10.51 -14.31
CA HIS A 208 11.17 -11.18 -15.49
C HIS A 208 9.68 -11.50 -15.35
N VAL A 209 8.93 -10.58 -14.74
CA VAL A 209 7.49 -10.68 -14.49
C VAL A 209 6.74 -9.80 -15.49
N HIS A 210 5.71 -10.35 -16.14
CA HIS A 210 4.85 -9.56 -17.01
C HIS A 210 4.01 -8.59 -16.17
N LEU A 211 3.73 -7.36 -16.66
CA LEU A 211 2.94 -6.38 -15.91
C LEU A 211 1.56 -6.91 -15.48
N ALA A 212 0.93 -7.77 -16.28
CA ALA A 212 -0.32 -8.44 -15.89
C ALA A 212 -0.19 -9.38 -14.67
N GLN A 213 1.05 -9.73 -14.28
CA GLN A 213 1.34 -10.55 -13.10
C GLN A 213 1.73 -9.71 -11.88
N THR A 214 1.65 -8.39 -11.98
CA THR A 214 1.97 -7.46 -10.89
C THR A 214 0.71 -7.03 -10.14
N ILE A 215 0.92 -6.68 -8.88
CA ILE A 215 -0.08 -6.12 -7.98
C ILE A 215 0.49 -4.81 -7.42
N ALA A 216 -0.33 -3.80 -7.29
CA ALA A 216 0.00 -2.58 -6.57
C ALA A 216 -1.10 -2.26 -5.57
N VAL A 217 -0.70 -1.83 -4.38
CA VAL A 217 -1.61 -1.46 -3.28
C VAL A 217 -1.18 -0.12 -2.71
N GLY A 218 -2.12 0.80 -2.55
CA GLY A 218 -1.87 2.12 -1.99
C GLY A 218 -3.17 2.84 -1.65
N ASP A 219 -3.12 3.90 -0.86
CA ASP A 219 -4.29 4.65 -0.35
C ASP A 219 -4.43 6.04 -0.96
N GLY A 220 -3.34 6.59 -1.52
CA GLY A 220 -3.25 7.99 -1.92
C GLY A 220 -3.42 8.25 -3.42
N ALA A 221 -3.66 9.51 -3.77
CA ALA A 221 -3.70 9.94 -5.17
C ALA A 221 -2.35 9.78 -5.88
N ASN A 222 -1.26 9.85 -5.14
CA ASN A 222 0.09 9.58 -5.61
C ASN A 222 0.33 8.10 -5.98
N ASP A 223 -0.54 7.19 -5.56
CA ASP A 223 -0.44 5.77 -5.92
C ASP A 223 -1.16 5.44 -7.22
N LEU A 224 -2.11 6.29 -7.65
CA LEU A 224 -2.93 6.02 -8.84
C LEU A 224 -2.11 5.67 -10.08
N PRO A 225 -0.95 6.31 -10.39
CA PRO A 225 -0.15 5.91 -11.54
C PRO A 225 0.34 4.45 -11.43
N MET A 226 0.86 4.00 -10.28
CA MET A 226 1.30 2.61 -10.13
C MET A 226 0.12 1.63 -10.08
N LEU A 227 -1.00 2.01 -9.45
CA LEU A 227 -2.22 1.19 -9.44
C LEU A 227 -2.77 0.96 -10.86
N SER A 228 -2.66 1.97 -11.72
CA SER A 228 -3.11 1.88 -13.12
C SER A 228 -2.23 0.98 -13.97
N GLU A 229 -0.91 0.99 -13.75
CA GLU A 229 0.07 0.19 -14.49
C GLU A 229 0.07 -1.28 -14.09
N ALA A 230 -0.24 -1.58 -12.83
CA ALA A 230 -0.27 -2.95 -12.32
C ALA A 230 -1.38 -3.79 -12.97
N GLY A 231 -1.13 -5.09 -13.09
CA GLY A 231 -2.16 -6.05 -13.50
C GLY A 231 -3.35 -6.09 -12.55
N LEU A 232 -3.10 -5.84 -11.25
CA LEU A 232 -4.12 -5.63 -10.24
C LEU A 232 -3.72 -4.43 -9.36
N GLY A 233 -4.39 -3.31 -9.54
CA GLY A 233 -4.24 -2.13 -8.70
C GLY A 233 -5.37 -2.06 -7.68
N ILE A 234 -5.04 -1.95 -6.39
CA ILE A 234 -5.98 -1.94 -5.27
C ILE A 234 -5.81 -0.64 -4.48
N ALA A 235 -6.87 0.16 -4.41
CA ALA A 235 -6.96 1.28 -3.47
C ALA A 235 -7.37 0.72 -2.10
N PHE A 236 -6.53 0.93 -1.09
CA PHE A 236 -6.72 0.40 0.26
C PHE A 236 -7.13 1.50 1.22
N HIS A 237 -8.33 1.39 1.83
CA HIS A 237 -8.90 2.37 2.75
C HIS A 237 -8.74 3.82 2.27
N ALA A 238 -8.83 3.99 0.94
CA ALA A 238 -8.56 5.24 0.26
C ALA A 238 -9.73 6.21 0.32
N LYS A 239 -9.43 7.49 0.14
CA LYS A 239 -10.46 8.52 0.04
C LYS A 239 -11.35 8.28 -1.18
N PRO A 240 -12.64 8.68 -1.16
CA PRO A 240 -13.60 8.43 -2.25
C PRO A 240 -13.09 8.82 -3.64
N ARG A 241 -12.34 9.93 -3.75
CA ARG A 241 -11.74 10.38 -5.01
C ARG A 241 -10.72 9.38 -5.56
N VAL A 242 -9.95 8.73 -4.69
CA VAL A 242 -8.95 7.72 -5.08
C VAL A 242 -9.66 6.44 -5.48
N VAL A 243 -10.62 5.98 -4.68
CA VAL A 243 -11.46 4.80 -4.97
C VAL A 243 -12.14 4.93 -6.32
N ALA A 244 -12.71 6.11 -6.65
CA ALA A 244 -13.38 6.36 -7.93
C ALA A 244 -12.45 6.24 -9.15
N ASN A 245 -11.14 6.44 -8.98
CA ASN A 245 -10.14 6.36 -10.04
C ASN A 245 -9.35 5.04 -10.04
N ALA A 246 -9.53 4.20 -9.03
CA ALA A 246 -8.94 2.87 -8.95
C ALA A 246 -9.87 1.82 -9.60
N LYS A 247 -9.29 0.72 -10.08
CA LYS A 247 -10.09 -0.39 -10.65
C LYS A 247 -10.67 -1.29 -9.57
N GLN A 248 -9.99 -1.40 -8.45
CA GLN A 248 -10.33 -2.25 -7.32
C GLN A 248 -10.11 -1.47 -6.01
N SER A 249 -10.88 -1.80 -4.98
CA SER A 249 -10.70 -1.21 -3.65
C SER A 249 -11.00 -2.22 -2.55
N ILE A 250 -10.33 -2.02 -1.41
CA ILE A 250 -10.60 -2.69 -0.13
C ILE A 250 -10.86 -1.58 0.87
N ASN A 251 -12.05 -1.55 1.48
CA ASN A 251 -12.48 -0.50 2.40
C ASN A 251 -13.02 -1.04 3.71
N THR A 252 -13.26 -2.35 3.83
CA THR A 252 -13.92 -2.96 5.00
C THR A 252 -13.08 -4.04 5.68
N MET A 253 -12.04 -4.54 5.01
CA MET A 253 -11.15 -5.58 5.52
C MET A 253 -9.76 -5.01 5.82
N GLY A 254 -8.97 -5.73 6.60
CA GLY A 254 -7.54 -5.49 6.73
C GLY A 254 -6.77 -5.76 5.44
N LEU A 255 -5.47 -5.50 5.44
CA LEU A 255 -4.65 -5.63 4.22
C LEU A 255 -4.57 -7.06 3.70
N ASP A 256 -4.78 -8.06 4.55
CA ASP A 256 -4.89 -9.48 4.16
C ASP A 256 -6.10 -9.78 3.25
N GLY A 257 -7.06 -8.85 3.12
CA GLY A 257 -8.11 -8.88 2.11
C GLY A 257 -7.59 -9.01 0.68
N VAL A 258 -6.36 -8.54 0.42
CA VAL A 258 -5.65 -8.75 -0.85
C VAL A 258 -5.57 -10.23 -1.21
N LEU A 259 -5.42 -11.14 -0.26
CA LEU A 259 -5.34 -12.58 -0.50
C LEU A 259 -6.60 -13.11 -1.19
N TYR A 260 -7.78 -12.64 -0.79
CA TYR A 260 -9.03 -13.03 -1.43
C TYR A 260 -9.13 -12.52 -2.86
N PHE A 261 -8.63 -11.33 -3.14
CA PHE A 261 -8.55 -10.80 -4.51
C PHE A 261 -7.61 -11.62 -5.41
N LEU A 262 -6.60 -12.27 -4.81
CA LEU A 262 -5.70 -13.19 -5.48
C LEU A 262 -6.28 -14.60 -5.65
N GLY A 263 -7.44 -14.88 -5.04
CA GLY A 263 -8.12 -16.17 -5.11
C GLY A 263 -7.66 -17.21 -4.09
N PHE A 264 -6.95 -16.76 -3.04
CA PHE A 264 -6.64 -17.64 -1.91
C PHE A 264 -7.92 -17.96 -1.13
N LYS A 265 -7.98 -19.20 -0.62
CA LYS A 265 -9.05 -19.67 0.26
C LYS A 265 -8.50 -19.92 1.64
N ASP A 266 -9.29 -19.65 2.68
CA ASP A 266 -8.85 -19.88 4.06
C ASP A 266 -8.42 -21.34 4.29
N SER A 267 -9.11 -22.30 3.67
CA SER A 267 -8.74 -23.71 3.74
C SER A 267 -7.31 -24.01 3.25
N TYR A 268 -6.75 -23.19 2.35
CA TYR A 268 -5.36 -23.35 1.90
C TYR A 268 -4.35 -22.75 2.89
N LEU A 269 -4.82 -21.84 3.74
CA LEU A 269 -3.98 -21.11 4.71
C LEU A 269 -3.94 -21.83 6.07
N GLU A 270 -5.01 -22.54 6.43
CA GLU A 270 -5.13 -23.30 7.68
C GLU A 270 -4.32 -24.61 7.66
N GLU A 271 -4.22 -25.26 6.51
CA GLU A 271 -3.45 -26.52 6.39
C GLU A 271 -1.94 -26.37 6.63
N ARG A 272 -1.39 -25.16 6.44
CA ARG A 272 0.06 -24.91 6.62
C ARG A 272 0.43 -24.29 7.97
N GLY A 273 -0.51 -23.79 8.73
CA GLY A 273 -0.29 -23.31 10.10
C GLY A 273 -0.21 -24.42 11.15
N LYS A 274 -0.33 -25.68 10.72
CA LYS A 274 -0.21 -26.89 11.56
C LYS A 274 1.07 -27.68 11.30
N LEU A 275 1.98 -27.16 10.49
CA LEU A 275 3.33 -27.65 10.30
C LEU A 275 4.31 -26.66 10.93
#